data_c711edfeead61ea04b2683b99d1c9643
#
_entry.id   c711edfeead61ea04b2683b99d1c9643
#
_cell.length_a   1.000
_cell.length_b   1.000
_cell.length_c   1.000
_cell.angle_alpha   90.00
_cell.angle_beta   90.00
_cell.angle_gamma   90.00
#
_symmetry.space_group_name_H-M   'P 1'
#
loop_
_entity.id
_entity.type
_entity.pdbx_description
1 polymer ?
#
loop_
_entity_poly.entity_id
_entity_poly.type
_entity_poly.pdbx_seq_one_letter_code
_entity_poly.pdbx_strand_id
1 'polypeptide(L)'
;ASDVYKRQLQPGVAVGTMDPQDDEKVVYLTFDDGPSANTQRVLDILDQYDAKATFFITAQQPDYFPMIKKVYDEGHTVGLHSYTHEYDQVYASVDAYFDDLEKIGEVAKEQLGFVPCFIRFPGGASNSISKKYSAGIMTQLTQQVLDKGYQYYDWNVSSGDGGTVTADQIIAQSETDEYTKVMLLFHDTEAKESTIQALPTVMEYYKNLGYSFKAIDRESLVVHHSVNN
;
A
#
# COMPACT_ATOMS: atom_id res chain seq x y z
N ALA A 1 21.16 9.40 -2.60
CA ALA A 1 21.41 8.99 -1.19
C ALA A 1 20.31 9.49 -0.25
N SER A 2 19.84 10.74 -0.39
CA SER A 2 18.78 11.29 0.47
C SER A 2 17.41 10.61 0.28
N ASP A 3 17.10 10.13 -0.91
CA ASP A 3 15.83 9.52 -1.23
C ASP A 3 15.71 8.10 -0.65
N VAL A 4 16.75 7.30 -0.76
CA VAL A 4 16.83 5.98 -0.12
C VAL A 4 16.68 6.09 1.39
N TYR A 5 17.37 7.06 2.02
CA TYR A 5 17.28 7.29 3.46
C TYR A 5 15.84 7.54 3.95
N LYS A 6 15.03 8.20 3.15
CA LYS A 6 13.62 8.49 3.49
C LYS A 6 12.69 7.28 3.40
N ARG A 7 13.09 6.22 2.72
CA ARG A 7 12.25 5.07 2.41
C ARG A 7 12.70 3.76 3.04
N GLN A 8 13.97 3.65 3.41
CA GLN A 8 14.52 2.43 4.00
C GLN A 8 14.12 2.24 5.46
N LEU A 9 14.03 0.99 5.87
CA LEU A 9 13.81 0.59 7.25
C LEU A 9 14.93 1.11 8.15
N GLN A 10 14.56 1.83 9.21
CA GLN A 10 15.48 2.39 10.20
C GLN A 10 14.87 2.21 11.60
N PRO A 11 15.25 1.16 12.34
CA PRO A 11 14.73 0.94 13.69
C PRO A 11 14.93 2.18 14.57
N GLY A 12 13.89 2.55 15.32
CA GLY A 12 13.92 3.70 16.23
C GLY A 12 13.69 5.06 15.57
N VAL A 13 13.51 5.12 14.25
CA VAL A 13 13.17 6.36 13.54
C VAL A 13 11.68 6.37 13.23
N ALA A 14 10.97 7.38 13.72
CA ALA A 14 9.53 7.50 13.49
C ALA A 14 9.21 7.71 11.99
N VAL A 15 8.08 7.14 11.56
CA VAL A 15 7.59 7.21 10.19
C VAL A 15 6.13 7.69 10.19
N GLY A 16 5.85 8.67 9.34
CA GLY A 16 4.51 9.18 9.12
C GLY A 16 3.95 10.06 10.24
N THR A 17 2.79 10.62 9.99
CA THR A 17 2.06 11.44 10.96
C THR A 17 0.57 11.12 10.93
N MET A 18 -0.04 10.99 12.12
CA MET A 18 -1.49 10.72 12.25
C MET A 18 -2.35 11.96 12.00
N ASP A 19 -1.79 13.15 12.19
CA ASP A 19 -2.54 14.42 12.11
C ASP A 19 -1.66 15.49 11.44
N PRO A 20 -1.60 15.49 10.11
CA PRO A 20 -0.92 16.56 9.37
C PRO A 20 -1.59 17.92 9.65
N GLN A 21 -0.77 18.93 9.95
CA GLN A 21 -1.23 20.27 10.34
C GLN A 21 -1.41 21.23 9.14
N ASP A 22 -1.46 20.72 7.93
CA ASP A 22 -1.67 21.52 6.73
C ASP A 22 -2.99 21.16 6.03
N ASP A 23 -3.51 22.10 5.23
CA ASP A 23 -4.75 21.95 4.47
C ASP A 23 -4.52 21.50 3.02
N GLU A 24 -3.33 21.01 2.70
CA GLU A 24 -3.02 20.53 1.34
C GLU A 24 -3.92 19.36 0.97
N LYS A 25 -4.55 19.46 -0.21
CA LYS A 25 -5.36 18.38 -0.77
C LYS A 25 -4.46 17.35 -1.47
N VAL A 26 -4.36 16.17 -0.88
CA VAL A 26 -3.50 15.10 -1.40
C VAL A 26 -4.27 13.79 -1.50
N VAL A 27 -4.10 13.09 -2.61
CA VAL A 27 -4.48 11.68 -2.74
C VAL A 27 -3.22 10.84 -2.74
N TYR A 28 -3.17 9.91 -1.82
CA TYR A 28 -2.21 8.80 -1.83
C TYR A 28 -2.88 7.59 -2.48
N LEU A 29 -2.65 7.43 -3.78
CA LEU A 29 -3.09 6.22 -4.50
C LEU A 29 -2.22 5.07 -4.04
N THR A 30 -2.83 3.99 -3.56
CA THR A 30 -2.12 2.79 -3.10
C THR A 30 -2.62 1.56 -3.84
N PHE A 31 -1.70 0.69 -4.20
CA PHE A 31 -1.98 -0.53 -4.98
C PHE A 31 -1.38 -1.73 -4.24
N ASP A 32 -2.23 -2.69 -3.89
CA ASP A 32 -1.83 -3.90 -3.19
C ASP A 32 -1.71 -5.09 -4.16
N ASP A 33 -0.99 -6.12 -3.74
CA ASP A 33 -0.91 -7.46 -4.32
C ASP A 33 -0.06 -7.61 -5.59
N GLY A 34 0.40 -6.52 -6.22
CA GLY A 34 1.36 -6.60 -7.32
C GLY A 34 2.77 -6.98 -6.84
N PRO A 35 3.75 -6.99 -7.75
CA PRO A 35 3.63 -6.62 -9.16
C PRO A 35 2.98 -7.71 -10.03
N SER A 36 2.36 -7.29 -11.12
CA SER A 36 1.73 -8.15 -12.12
C SER A 36 1.85 -7.53 -13.53
N ALA A 37 1.25 -8.17 -14.53
CA ALA A 37 1.13 -7.59 -15.86
C ALA A 37 0.40 -6.22 -15.85
N ASN A 38 -0.51 -5.99 -14.89
CA ASN A 38 -1.23 -4.72 -14.76
C ASN A 38 -0.40 -3.59 -14.16
N THR A 39 0.68 -3.88 -13.46
CA THR A 39 1.53 -2.86 -12.83
C THR A 39 2.04 -1.85 -13.87
N GLN A 40 2.51 -2.31 -15.04
CA GLN A 40 2.94 -1.40 -16.12
C GLN A 40 1.80 -0.52 -16.61
N ARG A 41 0.60 -1.06 -16.74
CA ARG A 41 -0.58 -0.31 -17.17
C ARG A 41 -0.95 0.80 -16.17
N VAL A 42 -0.83 0.51 -14.88
CA VAL A 42 -1.01 1.51 -13.81
C VAL A 42 0.06 2.61 -13.93
N LEU A 43 1.33 2.23 -14.10
CA LEU A 43 2.42 3.21 -14.26
C LEU A 43 2.18 4.13 -15.47
N ASP A 44 1.71 3.59 -16.59
CA ASP A 44 1.41 4.37 -17.79
C ASP A 44 0.30 5.41 -17.55
N ILE A 45 -0.74 5.02 -16.80
CA ILE A 45 -1.82 5.93 -16.41
C ILE A 45 -1.30 7.02 -15.46
N LEU A 46 -0.52 6.65 -14.44
CA LEU A 46 0.05 7.59 -13.49
C LEU A 46 0.92 8.65 -14.20
N ASP A 47 1.71 8.22 -15.17
CA ASP A 47 2.57 9.12 -15.95
C ASP A 47 1.76 10.17 -16.73
N GLN A 48 0.61 9.79 -17.27
CA GLN A 48 -0.29 10.71 -17.98
C GLN A 48 -0.79 11.87 -17.09
N TYR A 49 -0.86 11.67 -15.77
CA TYR A 49 -1.32 12.66 -14.81
C TYR A 49 -0.19 13.31 -14.01
N ASP A 50 1.06 13.03 -14.36
CA ASP A 50 2.24 13.42 -13.55
C ASP A 50 2.05 13.04 -12.07
N ALA A 51 1.47 11.87 -11.84
CA ALA A 51 1.08 11.38 -10.52
C ALA A 51 2.11 10.38 -9.97
N LYS A 52 2.29 10.41 -8.65
CA LYS A 52 3.07 9.39 -7.93
C LYS A 52 2.15 8.59 -7.02
N ALA A 53 2.49 7.33 -6.80
CA ALA A 53 1.69 6.37 -6.04
C ALA A 53 2.57 5.47 -5.18
N THR A 54 1.92 4.62 -4.38
CA THR A 54 2.60 3.63 -3.53
C THR A 54 2.10 2.24 -3.86
N PHE A 55 3.02 1.29 -3.97
CA PHE A 55 2.74 -0.11 -4.32
C PHE A 55 3.20 -1.00 -3.16
N PHE A 56 2.25 -1.67 -2.51
CA PHE A 56 2.52 -2.65 -1.47
C PHE A 56 2.61 -4.05 -2.09
N ILE A 57 3.83 -4.55 -2.22
CA ILE A 57 4.17 -5.71 -3.06
C ILE A 57 4.00 -7.05 -2.36
N THR A 58 3.74 -8.07 -3.19
CA THR A 58 3.78 -9.49 -2.80
C THR A 58 4.78 -10.26 -3.67
N ALA A 59 5.03 -11.52 -3.33
CA ALA A 59 5.87 -12.41 -4.13
C ALA A 59 5.06 -13.42 -4.95
N GLN A 60 3.79 -13.16 -5.20
CA GLN A 60 2.89 -14.09 -5.88
C GLN A 60 3.23 -14.32 -7.35
N GLN A 61 3.87 -13.34 -8.00
CA GLN A 61 4.26 -13.42 -9.42
C GLN A 61 5.74 -13.06 -9.61
N PRO A 62 6.67 -14.01 -9.36
CA PRO A 62 8.11 -13.73 -9.39
C PRO A 62 8.63 -13.22 -10.73
N ASP A 63 7.98 -13.58 -11.85
CA ASP A 63 8.37 -13.10 -13.19
C ASP A 63 8.28 -11.57 -13.31
N TYR A 64 7.50 -10.92 -12.45
CA TYR A 64 7.33 -9.48 -12.44
C TYR A 64 8.19 -8.75 -11.39
N PHE A 65 9.05 -9.44 -10.65
CA PHE A 65 9.93 -8.79 -9.68
C PHE A 65 10.75 -7.62 -10.25
N PRO A 66 11.24 -7.66 -11.50
CA PRO A 66 11.92 -6.49 -12.09
C PRO A 66 11.06 -5.21 -12.13
N MET A 67 9.74 -5.34 -12.10
CA MET A 67 8.83 -4.18 -12.02
C MET A 67 8.99 -3.40 -10.71
N ILE A 68 9.44 -4.04 -9.62
CA ILE A 68 9.65 -3.37 -8.32
C ILE A 68 10.66 -2.24 -8.47
N LYS A 69 11.79 -2.52 -9.13
CA LYS A 69 12.81 -1.50 -9.41
C LYS A 69 12.27 -0.41 -10.33
N LYS A 70 11.50 -0.78 -11.34
CA LYS A 70 10.90 0.17 -12.27
C LYS A 70 9.93 1.13 -11.56
N VAL A 71 9.06 0.61 -10.71
CA VAL A 71 8.16 1.41 -9.86
C VAL A 71 8.95 2.45 -9.07
N TYR A 72 10.01 2.03 -8.41
CA TYR A 72 10.87 2.91 -7.64
C TYR A 72 11.59 3.94 -8.51
N ASP A 73 12.20 3.51 -9.62
CA ASP A 73 12.97 4.38 -10.52
C ASP A 73 12.09 5.46 -11.16
N GLU A 74 10.80 5.21 -11.37
CA GLU A 74 9.83 6.17 -11.88
C GLU A 74 9.29 7.12 -10.80
N GLY A 75 9.82 7.06 -9.57
CA GLY A 75 9.52 8.01 -8.49
C GLY A 75 8.37 7.60 -7.57
N HIS A 76 7.86 6.38 -7.71
CA HIS A 76 6.83 5.85 -6.81
C HIS A 76 7.46 5.23 -5.57
N THR A 77 6.65 5.00 -4.54
CA THR A 77 7.08 4.31 -3.33
C THR A 77 6.74 2.82 -3.41
N VAL A 78 7.70 2.00 -3.02
CA VAL A 78 7.50 0.57 -2.80
C VAL A 78 7.31 0.34 -1.29
N GLY A 79 6.23 -0.33 -0.92
CA GLY A 79 5.98 -0.86 0.42
C GLY A 79 5.90 -2.38 0.40
N LEU A 80 5.83 -2.99 1.58
CA LEU A 80 5.77 -4.44 1.73
C LEU A 80 4.36 -4.86 2.14
N HIS A 81 3.80 -5.84 1.46
CA HIS A 81 2.49 -6.38 1.80
C HIS A 81 2.60 -7.77 2.41
N SER A 82 3.09 -8.74 1.65
CA SER A 82 3.28 -10.12 2.10
C SER A 82 4.12 -10.88 1.08
N TYR A 83 4.80 -11.93 1.52
CA TYR A 83 5.46 -12.86 0.61
C TYR A 83 4.44 -13.81 -0.02
N THR A 84 3.62 -14.48 0.78
CA THR A 84 2.65 -15.49 0.30
C THR A 84 1.25 -14.93 0.07
N HIS A 85 0.82 -13.97 0.87
CA HIS A 85 -0.56 -13.49 0.99
C HIS A 85 -1.57 -14.59 1.35
N GLU A 86 -1.10 -15.67 1.99
CA GLU A 86 -1.95 -16.76 2.47
C GLU A 86 -2.26 -16.54 3.95
N TYR A 87 -3.49 -16.23 4.29
CA TYR A 87 -3.89 -15.84 5.65
C TYR A 87 -3.56 -16.89 6.71
N ASP A 88 -3.74 -18.18 6.39
CA ASP A 88 -3.42 -19.29 7.28
C ASP A 88 -1.91 -19.44 7.56
N GLN A 89 -1.08 -18.96 6.67
CA GLN A 89 0.38 -18.93 6.82
C GLN A 89 0.84 -17.64 7.50
N VAL A 90 0.40 -16.49 6.97
CA VAL A 90 0.82 -15.16 7.45
C VAL A 90 0.41 -14.94 8.90
N TYR A 91 -0.79 -15.33 9.26
CA TYR A 91 -1.34 -15.11 10.61
C TYR A 91 -1.35 -16.35 11.49
N ALA A 92 -0.58 -17.37 11.16
CA ALA A 92 -0.44 -18.57 12.01
C ALA A 92 0.15 -18.25 13.41
N SER A 93 1.06 -17.28 13.47
CA SER A 93 1.68 -16.78 14.69
C SER A 93 2.36 -15.43 14.42
N VAL A 94 2.78 -14.75 15.48
CA VAL A 94 3.61 -13.53 15.35
C VAL A 94 4.91 -13.82 14.61
N ASP A 95 5.59 -14.92 14.95
CA ASP A 95 6.83 -15.31 14.27
C ASP A 95 6.59 -15.61 12.78
N ALA A 96 5.49 -16.30 12.45
CA ALA A 96 5.12 -16.58 11.05
C ALA A 96 4.89 -15.29 10.24
N TYR A 97 4.24 -14.30 10.84
CA TYR A 97 4.05 -13.00 10.20
C TYR A 97 5.39 -12.33 9.89
N PHE A 98 6.30 -12.26 10.85
CA PHE A 98 7.60 -11.63 10.65
C PHE A 98 8.49 -12.39 9.69
N ASP A 99 8.42 -13.73 9.65
CA ASP A 99 9.11 -14.52 8.65
C ASP A 99 8.62 -14.19 7.24
N ASP A 100 7.31 -14.04 7.05
CA ASP A 100 6.70 -13.64 5.79
C ASP A 100 7.12 -12.20 5.39
N LEU A 101 7.08 -11.26 6.33
CA LEU A 101 7.49 -9.87 6.11
C LEU A 101 8.98 -9.76 5.75
N GLU A 102 9.84 -10.52 6.43
CA GLU A 102 11.27 -10.55 6.13
C GLU A 102 11.53 -11.10 4.73
N LYS A 103 10.82 -12.14 4.30
CA LYS A 103 10.95 -12.71 2.95
C LYS A 103 10.60 -11.72 1.86
N ILE A 104 9.50 -10.98 2.00
CA ILE A 104 9.16 -9.96 1.00
C ILE A 104 10.12 -8.76 1.09
N GLY A 105 10.64 -8.46 2.27
CA GLY A 105 11.70 -7.48 2.47
C GLY A 105 12.98 -7.83 1.71
N GLU A 106 13.37 -9.09 1.70
CA GLU A 106 14.54 -9.57 0.92
C GLU A 106 14.30 -9.46 -0.60
N VAL A 107 13.09 -9.78 -1.08
CA VAL A 107 12.74 -9.56 -2.49
C VAL A 107 12.89 -8.08 -2.86
N ALA A 108 12.36 -7.19 -2.04
CA ALA A 108 12.49 -5.74 -2.26
C ALA A 108 13.96 -5.30 -2.25
N LYS A 109 14.75 -5.79 -1.28
CA LYS A 109 16.18 -5.47 -1.16
C LYS A 109 16.99 -5.91 -2.37
N GLU A 110 16.72 -7.09 -2.93
CA GLU A 110 17.37 -7.54 -4.16
C GLU A 110 17.12 -6.61 -5.34
N GLN A 111 15.94 -6.02 -5.43
CA GLN A 111 15.57 -5.13 -6.51
C GLN A 111 15.99 -3.66 -6.26
N LEU A 112 15.93 -3.20 -5.03
CA LEU A 112 16.08 -1.79 -4.65
C LEU A 112 17.43 -1.46 -4.00
N GLY A 113 18.09 -2.45 -3.38
CA GLY A 113 19.27 -2.25 -2.56
C GLY A 113 18.99 -1.90 -1.10
N PHE A 114 17.71 -1.83 -0.70
CA PHE A 114 17.30 -1.55 0.69
C PHE A 114 15.96 -2.20 1.00
N VAL A 115 15.65 -2.36 2.30
CA VAL A 115 14.35 -2.82 2.78
C VAL A 115 13.47 -1.61 3.04
N PRO A 116 12.29 -1.49 2.39
CA PRO A 116 11.34 -0.39 2.67
C PRO A 116 10.80 -0.44 4.10
N CYS A 117 10.49 0.73 4.67
CA CYS A 117 9.89 0.84 5.99
C CYS A 117 8.36 0.90 5.99
N PHE A 118 7.74 1.04 4.82
CA PHE A 118 6.28 1.14 4.67
C PHE A 118 5.68 -0.24 4.47
N ILE A 119 4.66 -0.58 5.25
CA ILE A 119 3.97 -1.87 5.12
C ILE A 119 2.46 -1.69 5.11
N ARG A 120 1.76 -2.71 4.61
CA ARG A 120 0.31 -2.87 4.78
C ARG A 120 0.02 -4.33 5.14
N PHE A 121 -0.74 -4.53 6.21
CA PHE A 121 -1.16 -5.86 6.61
C PHE A 121 -2.11 -6.46 5.58
N PRO A 122 -1.97 -7.74 5.20
CA PRO A 122 -3.01 -8.44 4.44
C PRO A 122 -4.38 -8.32 5.10
N GLY A 123 -5.36 -7.78 4.36
CA GLY A 123 -6.70 -7.47 4.86
C GLY A 123 -6.80 -6.21 5.72
N GLY A 124 -5.70 -5.49 5.95
CA GLY A 124 -5.62 -4.31 6.82
C GLY A 124 -5.53 -4.66 8.30
N ALA A 125 -5.22 -3.68 9.14
CA ALA A 125 -5.11 -3.86 10.59
C ALA A 125 -6.45 -4.24 11.25
N SER A 126 -7.58 -3.87 10.64
CA SER A 126 -8.93 -4.19 11.10
C SER A 126 -9.47 -5.55 10.63
N ASN A 127 -8.67 -6.35 9.92
CA ASN A 127 -9.15 -7.64 9.44
C ASN A 127 -9.62 -8.53 10.60
N SER A 128 -10.69 -9.29 10.34
CA SER A 128 -11.23 -10.27 11.29
C SER A 128 -10.81 -11.71 10.97
N ILE A 129 -10.08 -11.89 9.87
CA ILE A 129 -9.69 -13.23 9.41
C ILE A 129 -8.54 -13.80 10.24
N SER A 130 -7.60 -12.95 10.65
CA SER A 130 -6.41 -13.34 11.43
C SER A 130 -6.75 -14.03 12.76
N LYS A 131 -7.82 -13.60 13.42
CA LYS A 131 -8.25 -14.21 14.68
C LYS A 131 -8.68 -15.67 14.58
N LYS A 132 -9.02 -16.13 13.36
CA LYS A 132 -9.33 -17.54 13.11
C LYS A 132 -8.09 -18.45 13.25
N TYR A 133 -6.92 -17.88 13.02
CA TYR A 133 -5.64 -18.59 13.09
C TYR A 133 -4.90 -18.30 14.38
N SER A 134 -4.95 -17.07 14.86
CA SER A 134 -4.30 -16.66 16.10
C SER A 134 -5.07 -15.49 16.75
N ALA A 135 -5.88 -15.80 17.77
CA ALA A 135 -6.67 -14.78 18.46
C ALA A 135 -5.77 -13.71 19.09
N GLY A 136 -6.14 -12.43 18.92
CA GLY A 136 -5.39 -11.32 19.48
C GLY A 136 -4.11 -10.93 18.73
N ILE A 137 -3.80 -11.58 17.61
CA ILE A 137 -2.55 -11.38 16.88
C ILE A 137 -2.36 -9.95 16.40
N MET A 138 -3.42 -9.29 15.91
CA MET A 138 -3.30 -7.93 15.36
C MET A 138 -2.93 -6.90 16.43
N THR A 139 -3.37 -7.07 17.67
CA THR A 139 -2.96 -6.21 18.79
C THR A 139 -1.44 -6.29 19.01
N GLN A 140 -0.84 -7.47 18.87
CA GLN A 140 0.60 -7.66 18.99
C GLN A 140 1.35 -7.11 17.76
N LEU A 141 0.88 -7.47 16.57
CA LEU A 141 1.57 -7.09 15.32
C LEU A 141 1.58 -5.59 15.09
N THR A 142 0.47 -4.88 15.33
CA THR A 142 0.40 -3.43 15.16
C THR A 142 1.38 -2.67 16.04
N GLN A 143 1.70 -3.21 17.22
CA GLN A 143 2.73 -2.63 18.08
C GLN A 143 4.14 -3.05 17.65
N GLN A 144 4.34 -4.33 17.37
CA GLN A 144 5.68 -4.87 17.12
C GLN A 144 6.27 -4.41 15.79
N VAL A 145 5.45 -4.16 14.75
CA VAL A 145 5.97 -3.60 13.49
C VAL A 145 6.54 -2.19 13.72
N LEU A 146 5.88 -1.38 14.54
CA LEU A 146 6.38 -0.04 14.91
C LEU A 146 7.68 -0.13 15.70
N ASP A 147 7.77 -1.05 16.66
CA ASP A 147 8.98 -1.28 17.45
C ASP A 147 10.18 -1.67 16.55
N LYS A 148 9.93 -2.35 15.45
CA LYS A 148 10.97 -2.75 14.48
C LYS A 148 11.33 -1.64 13.47
N GLY A 149 10.65 -0.50 13.48
CA GLY A 149 10.92 0.63 12.59
C GLY A 149 10.06 0.68 11.34
N TYR A 150 9.10 -0.22 11.20
CA TYR A 150 8.10 -0.13 10.14
C TYR A 150 6.97 0.83 10.52
N GLN A 151 6.27 1.35 9.51
CA GLN A 151 4.96 1.97 9.68
C GLN A 151 3.96 1.22 8.81
N TYR A 152 2.78 0.93 9.37
CA TYR A 152 1.69 0.33 8.60
C TYR A 152 0.67 1.38 8.17
N TYR A 153 0.08 1.16 7.00
CA TYR A 153 -0.87 2.06 6.37
C TYR A 153 -2.14 1.30 6.00
N ASP A 154 -3.23 1.63 6.65
CA ASP A 154 -4.56 1.27 6.20
C ASP A 154 -5.04 2.34 5.20
N TRP A 155 -6.33 2.55 5.08
CA TRP A 155 -6.93 3.49 4.13
C TRP A 155 -8.14 4.18 4.77
N ASN A 156 -8.47 5.38 4.31
CA ASN A 156 -9.71 6.06 4.66
C ASN A 156 -10.73 6.02 3.52
N VAL A 157 -10.31 5.64 2.32
CA VAL A 157 -11.20 5.41 1.17
C VAL A 157 -10.84 4.07 0.51
N SER A 158 -11.85 3.21 0.32
CA SER A 158 -11.69 1.96 -0.42
C SER A 158 -12.40 2.05 -1.76
N SER A 159 -11.71 1.67 -2.83
CA SER A 159 -12.32 1.54 -4.15
C SER A 159 -13.31 0.36 -4.26
N GLY A 160 -13.24 -0.58 -3.33
CA GLY A 160 -14.02 -1.82 -3.37
C GLY A 160 -13.50 -2.87 -4.36
N ASP A 161 -12.36 -2.62 -5.00
CA ASP A 161 -11.82 -3.50 -6.05
C ASP A 161 -11.16 -4.79 -5.51
N GLY A 162 -11.11 -4.98 -4.21
CA GLY A 162 -10.73 -6.26 -3.60
C GLY A 162 -11.67 -7.40 -3.98
N GLY A 163 -12.93 -7.08 -4.24
CA GLY A 163 -13.93 -8.02 -4.77
C GLY A 163 -14.06 -7.96 -6.29
N THR A 164 -15.08 -8.65 -6.81
CA THR A 164 -15.47 -8.57 -8.23
C THR A 164 -16.48 -7.45 -8.40
N VAL A 165 -16.03 -6.32 -8.94
CA VAL A 165 -16.84 -5.12 -9.13
C VAL A 165 -16.60 -4.52 -10.51
N THR A 166 -17.56 -3.72 -10.98
CA THR A 166 -17.47 -2.99 -12.25
C THR A 166 -16.64 -1.72 -12.10
N ALA A 167 -16.16 -1.17 -13.20
CA ALA A 167 -15.47 0.13 -13.20
C ALA A 167 -16.34 1.24 -12.61
N ASP A 168 -17.64 1.27 -12.92
CA ASP A 168 -18.57 2.27 -12.38
C ASP A 168 -18.73 2.15 -10.86
N GLN A 169 -18.73 0.95 -10.32
CA GLN A 169 -18.78 0.72 -8.87
C GLN A 169 -17.48 1.20 -8.20
N ILE A 170 -16.32 0.95 -8.81
CA ILE A 170 -15.03 1.43 -8.32
C ILE A 170 -15.01 2.97 -8.29
N ILE A 171 -15.46 3.62 -9.37
CA ILE A 171 -15.54 5.07 -9.45
C ILE A 171 -16.44 5.62 -8.31
N ALA A 172 -17.64 5.10 -8.16
CA ALA A 172 -18.58 5.55 -7.15
C ALA A 172 -18.06 5.39 -5.71
N GLN A 173 -17.28 4.34 -5.45
CA GLN A 173 -16.72 4.10 -4.12
C GLN A 173 -15.42 4.88 -3.86
N SER A 174 -14.70 5.27 -4.91
CA SER A 174 -13.41 5.97 -4.81
C SER A 174 -13.54 7.48 -4.68
N GLU A 175 -14.59 8.07 -5.23
CA GLU A 175 -14.79 9.51 -5.28
C GLU A 175 -15.42 10.04 -4.00
N THR A 176 -14.74 10.97 -3.33
CA THR A 176 -15.24 11.64 -2.13
C THR A 176 -14.54 13.00 -1.94
N ASP A 177 -15.25 13.95 -1.32
CA ASP A 177 -14.71 15.25 -0.91
C ASP A 177 -14.67 15.41 0.63
N GLU A 178 -14.89 14.30 1.35
CA GLU A 178 -14.93 14.32 2.83
C GLU A 178 -13.55 14.56 3.47
N TYR A 179 -12.47 14.23 2.77
CA TYR A 179 -11.12 14.30 3.32
C TYR A 179 -10.21 15.21 2.48
N THR A 180 -9.41 16.04 3.14
CA THR A 180 -8.34 16.78 2.47
C THR A 180 -7.18 15.89 2.11
N LYS A 181 -6.96 14.82 2.90
CA LYS A 181 -5.94 13.80 2.61
C LYS A 181 -6.62 12.44 2.48
N VAL A 182 -6.54 11.88 1.27
CA VAL A 182 -7.16 10.62 0.90
C VAL A 182 -6.09 9.54 0.78
N MET A 183 -6.22 8.49 1.57
CA MET A 183 -5.46 7.25 1.41
C MET A 183 -6.37 6.24 0.74
N LEU A 184 -6.19 6.01 -0.57
CA LEU A 184 -7.12 5.28 -1.42
C LEU A 184 -6.57 3.89 -1.76
N LEU A 185 -7.36 2.86 -1.45
CA LEU A 185 -7.01 1.46 -1.69
C LEU A 185 -7.46 0.97 -3.06
N PHE A 186 -6.50 0.52 -3.84
CA PHE A 186 -6.66 -0.27 -5.07
C PHE A 186 -5.81 -1.55 -5.02
N HIS A 187 -5.98 -2.38 -6.03
CA HIS A 187 -5.16 -3.57 -6.29
C HIS A 187 -4.68 -3.57 -7.75
N ASP A 188 -3.46 -4.04 -7.99
CA ASP A 188 -2.87 -4.09 -9.34
C ASP A 188 -2.52 -5.52 -9.81
N THR A 189 -3.24 -6.52 -9.31
CA THR A 189 -3.14 -7.89 -9.80
C THR A 189 -3.75 -8.04 -11.21
N GLU A 190 -3.45 -9.13 -11.90
CA GLU A 190 -3.94 -9.39 -13.27
C GLU A 190 -5.47 -9.37 -13.40
N ALA A 191 -6.18 -9.81 -12.35
CA ALA A 191 -7.64 -9.88 -12.35
C ALA A 191 -8.33 -8.50 -12.26
N LYS A 192 -7.59 -7.40 -12.16
CA LYS A 192 -8.12 -6.05 -11.88
C LYS A 192 -8.28 -5.17 -13.12
N GLU A 193 -8.86 -5.72 -14.19
CA GLU A 193 -9.17 -4.94 -15.41
C GLU A 193 -10.12 -3.78 -15.10
N SER A 194 -11.11 -3.96 -14.23
CA SER A 194 -12.03 -2.90 -13.83
C SER A 194 -11.34 -1.74 -13.13
N THR A 195 -10.28 -2.02 -12.36
CA THR A 195 -9.44 -0.99 -11.73
C THR A 195 -8.72 -0.15 -12.78
N ILE A 196 -8.12 -0.81 -13.78
CA ILE A 196 -7.45 -0.12 -14.89
C ILE A 196 -8.42 0.79 -15.64
N GLN A 197 -9.64 0.32 -15.91
CA GLN A 197 -10.67 1.10 -16.60
C GLN A 197 -11.14 2.30 -15.76
N ALA A 198 -11.28 2.13 -14.45
CA ALA A 198 -11.79 3.16 -13.54
C ALA A 198 -10.77 4.25 -13.20
N LEU A 199 -9.49 3.90 -13.14
CA LEU A 199 -8.44 4.75 -12.58
C LEU A 199 -8.35 6.14 -13.23
N PRO A 200 -8.39 6.31 -14.57
CA PRO A 200 -8.36 7.64 -15.19
C PRO A 200 -9.51 8.54 -14.73
N THR A 201 -10.72 8.01 -14.63
CA THR A 201 -11.90 8.78 -14.18
C THR A 201 -11.75 9.22 -12.72
N VAL A 202 -11.30 8.34 -11.85
CA VAL A 202 -11.06 8.68 -10.44
C VAL A 202 -9.98 9.75 -10.32
N MET A 203 -8.90 9.64 -11.07
CA MET A 203 -7.83 10.64 -11.05
C MET A 203 -8.29 12.00 -11.58
N GLU A 204 -9.09 12.02 -12.63
CA GLU A 204 -9.66 13.25 -13.17
C GLU A 204 -10.58 13.95 -12.16
N TYR A 205 -11.40 13.18 -11.43
CA TYR A 205 -12.23 13.70 -10.36
C TYR A 205 -11.42 14.46 -9.30
N TYR A 206 -10.39 13.84 -8.76
CA TYR A 206 -9.56 14.45 -7.73
C TYR A 206 -8.74 15.62 -8.26
N LYS A 207 -8.21 15.50 -9.47
CA LYS A 207 -7.49 16.59 -10.14
C LYS A 207 -8.36 17.84 -10.28
N ASN A 208 -9.62 17.67 -10.71
CA ASN A 208 -10.58 18.76 -10.86
C ASN A 208 -10.95 19.43 -9.53
N LEU A 209 -10.83 18.72 -8.42
CA LEU A 209 -11.04 19.28 -7.07
C LEU A 209 -9.77 19.89 -6.46
N GLY A 210 -8.65 19.90 -7.19
CA GLY A 210 -7.40 20.52 -6.76
C GLY A 210 -6.49 19.63 -5.91
N TYR A 211 -6.71 18.31 -5.91
CA TYR A 211 -5.82 17.38 -5.24
C TYR A 211 -4.54 17.14 -6.06
N SER A 212 -3.43 16.98 -5.37
CA SER A 212 -2.21 16.42 -5.91
C SER A 212 -2.11 14.92 -5.61
N PHE A 213 -1.34 14.17 -6.40
CA PHE A 213 -1.13 12.73 -6.21
C PHE A 213 0.31 12.50 -5.76
N LYS A 214 0.47 12.06 -4.53
CA LYS A 214 1.79 11.85 -3.93
C LYS A 214 2.01 10.40 -3.52
N ALA A 215 3.24 9.93 -3.67
CA ALA A 215 3.69 8.68 -3.06
C ALA A 215 3.86 8.88 -1.55
N ILE A 216 3.68 7.80 -0.78
CA ILE A 216 3.92 7.82 0.66
C ILE A 216 5.42 8.04 0.92
N ASP A 217 5.73 8.91 1.87
CA ASP A 217 7.04 9.10 2.45
C ASP A 217 6.96 9.16 3.99
N ARG A 218 8.07 9.48 4.66
CA ARG A 218 8.10 9.54 6.13
C ARG A 218 7.27 10.66 6.75
N GLU A 219 6.82 11.63 5.97
CA GLU A 219 6.04 12.78 6.41
C GLU A 219 4.56 12.65 6.05
N SER A 220 4.19 11.62 5.28
CA SER A 220 2.83 11.40 4.79
C SER A 220 1.86 11.06 5.91
N LEU A 221 0.56 11.34 5.66
CA LEU A 221 -0.53 10.88 6.51
C LEU A 221 -0.43 9.38 6.75
N VAL A 222 -0.60 8.99 8.01
CA VAL A 222 -0.79 7.61 8.44
C VAL A 222 -2.26 7.38 8.77
N VAL A 223 -2.82 6.31 8.24
CA VAL A 223 -4.19 5.86 8.57
C VAL A 223 -4.11 4.51 9.26
N HIS A 224 -4.61 4.43 10.47
CA HIS A 224 -4.72 3.18 11.23
C HIS A 224 -6.18 2.86 11.49
N HIS A 225 -6.65 1.72 11.01
CA HIS A 225 -7.93 1.17 11.41
C HIS A 225 -7.87 0.65 12.85
N SER A 226 -9.00 0.67 13.54
CA SER A 226 -9.12 0.00 14.83
C SER A 226 -8.96 -1.50 14.65
N VAL A 227 -8.18 -2.12 15.54
CA VAL A 227 -7.95 -3.57 15.53
C VAL A 227 -9.24 -4.30 15.90
N ASN A 228 -9.48 -5.43 15.27
CA ASN A 228 -10.74 -6.17 15.31
C ASN A 228 -10.52 -7.68 15.58
N ASN A 229 -9.63 -8.02 16.48
CA ASN A 229 -9.27 -9.41 16.78
C ASN A 229 -10.23 -10.18 17.64
#